data_47550d7af82df1aa7a9d6a70cfd4ecc4
#
_entry.id   47550d7af82df1aa7a9d6a70cfd4ecc4
#
_cell.length_a   1.000
_cell.length_b   1.000
_cell.length_c   1.000
_cell.angle_alpha   90.00
_cell.angle_beta   90.00
_cell.angle_gamma   90.00
#
_symmetry.space_group_name_H-M   'P 1'
#
loop_
_entity.id
_entity.type
_entity.pdbx_description
1 polymer ?
#
loop_
_entity_poly.entity_id
_entity_poly.type
_entity_poly.pdbx_seq_one_letter_code
_entity_poly.pdbx_strand_id
1 'polypeptide(L)'
;MVSADAARNIVGVIGNVISFGLFLSHAPMFRRICKAKDVEEYKPDPYLATLLTCMLWVFYGLPIVHPNSILVVTVNGIGLVVQLVYLIIFFIYSTNNKRSKMLAVLGIEAAFMAAVVVGVLHGAHTHEMRSMIVGILCVICGSVQYASNLTVMVRVIRTESVEYMPFFLSLAIFLSGCCWTAYALIEFDLYVAIPNGLEAVLGLIQLILHFFYYKSTLKKKNIELPTVIVDSVDAVLRRSWGVTDSGVYFLLGPCSSVVRSPGA
;
A
#
# COMPACT_ATOMS: atom_id res chain seq x y z
N MET A 1 -29.41 -14.64 20.32
CA MET A 1 -28.25 -13.78 20.61
C MET A 1 -27.02 -14.44 19.99
N VAL A 2 -26.25 -13.72 19.21
CA VAL A 2 -24.97 -14.21 18.66
C VAL A 2 -23.98 -14.32 19.83
N SER A 3 -23.28 -15.46 20.00
CA SER A 3 -22.24 -15.56 21.03
C SER A 3 -21.06 -14.61 20.70
N ALA A 4 -20.31 -14.20 21.73
CA ALA A 4 -19.13 -13.34 21.54
C ALA A 4 -18.13 -13.96 20.55
N ASP A 5 -17.90 -15.29 20.67
CA ASP A 5 -17.03 -16.05 19.78
C ASP A 5 -17.53 -16.03 18.31
N ALA A 6 -18.85 -16.18 18.10
CA ALA A 6 -19.41 -16.12 16.77
C ALA A 6 -19.27 -14.71 16.17
N ALA A 7 -19.50 -13.65 16.95
CA ALA A 7 -19.31 -12.26 16.52
C ALA A 7 -17.83 -12.00 16.16
N ARG A 8 -16.89 -12.45 17.01
CA ARG A 8 -15.44 -12.33 16.78
C ARG A 8 -15.03 -13.05 15.49
N ASN A 9 -15.50 -14.27 15.27
CA ASN A 9 -15.20 -15.03 14.07
C ASN A 9 -15.76 -14.36 12.79
N ILE A 10 -16.99 -13.84 12.83
CA ILE A 10 -17.59 -13.12 11.70
C ILE A 10 -16.74 -11.90 11.34
N VAL A 11 -16.42 -11.05 12.32
CA VAL A 11 -15.64 -9.84 12.11
C VAL A 11 -14.23 -10.17 11.59
N GLY A 12 -13.60 -11.21 12.16
CA GLY A 12 -12.28 -11.65 11.71
C GLY A 12 -12.27 -12.23 10.30
N VAL A 13 -13.32 -12.96 9.88
CA VAL A 13 -13.47 -13.45 8.49
C VAL A 13 -13.63 -12.27 7.53
N ILE A 14 -14.47 -11.28 7.87
CA ILE A 14 -14.60 -10.04 7.08
C ILE A 14 -13.24 -9.34 6.97
N GLY A 15 -12.52 -9.18 8.10
CA GLY A 15 -11.16 -8.63 8.13
C GLY A 15 -10.19 -9.38 7.21
N ASN A 16 -10.23 -10.73 7.21
CA ASN A 16 -9.43 -11.57 6.31
C ASN A 16 -9.71 -11.27 4.82
N VAL A 17 -10.99 -11.17 4.43
CA VAL A 17 -11.38 -10.88 3.04
C VAL A 17 -10.88 -9.50 2.60
N ILE A 18 -11.04 -8.48 3.44
CA ILE A 18 -10.57 -7.11 3.15
C ILE A 18 -9.04 -7.09 3.06
N SER A 19 -8.35 -7.70 4.02
CA SER A 19 -6.87 -7.76 4.03
C SER A 19 -6.31 -8.51 2.83
N PHE A 20 -6.98 -9.58 2.36
CA PHE A 20 -6.63 -10.25 1.11
C PHE A 20 -6.67 -9.28 -0.09
N GLY A 21 -7.73 -8.47 -0.18
CA GLY A 21 -7.83 -7.40 -1.19
C GLY A 21 -6.67 -6.39 -1.09
N LEU A 22 -6.27 -6.02 0.12
CA LEU A 22 -5.13 -5.13 0.36
C LEU A 22 -3.81 -5.75 -0.12
N PHE A 23 -3.55 -7.02 0.16
CA PHE A 23 -2.37 -7.71 -0.36
C PHE A 23 -2.35 -7.75 -1.89
N LEU A 24 -3.50 -7.95 -2.53
CA LEU A 24 -3.62 -7.96 -3.99
C LEU A 24 -3.58 -6.57 -4.63
N SER A 25 -3.68 -5.50 -3.87
CA SER A 25 -3.65 -4.12 -4.40
C SER A 25 -2.37 -3.80 -5.20
N HIS A 26 -1.28 -4.50 -4.93
CA HIS A 26 -0.01 -4.37 -5.63
C HIS A 26 0.09 -5.21 -6.92
N ALA A 27 -0.84 -6.12 -7.17
CA ALA A 27 -0.83 -7.01 -8.34
C ALA A 27 -0.72 -6.28 -9.70
N PRO A 28 -1.38 -5.11 -9.93
CA PRO A 28 -1.21 -4.37 -11.18
C PRO A 28 0.23 -3.94 -11.45
N MET A 29 0.97 -3.54 -10.40
CA MET A 29 2.39 -3.17 -10.51
C MET A 29 3.24 -4.39 -10.90
N PHE A 30 3.04 -5.54 -10.25
CA PHE A 30 3.75 -6.77 -10.59
C PHE A 30 3.43 -7.29 -11.98
N ARG A 31 2.18 -7.12 -12.44
CA ARG A 31 1.81 -7.39 -13.83
C ARG A 31 2.60 -6.51 -14.81
N ARG A 32 2.85 -5.22 -14.45
CA ARG A 32 3.69 -4.31 -15.23
C ARG A 32 5.13 -4.80 -15.28
N ILE A 33 5.74 -5.18 -14.14
CA ILE A 33 7.10 -5.75 -14.05
C ILE A 33 7.22 -6.99 -14.96
N CYS A 34 6.26 -7.91 -14.90
CA CYS A 34 6.26 -9.11 -15.74
C CYS A 34 6.18 -8.78 -17.24
N LYS A 35 5.42 -7.75 -17.64
CA LYS A 35 5.31 -7.32 -19.03
C LYS A 35 6.56 -6.61 -19.51
N ALA A 36 7.13 -5.71 -18.68
CA ALA A 36 8.35 -4.97 -18.99
C ALA A 36 9.60 -5.87 -18.93
N LYS A 37 9.52 -7.00 -18.21
CA LYS A 37 10.67 -7.88 -17.87
C LYS A 37 11.79 -7.13 -17.15
N ASP A 38 11.45 -6.08 -16.44
CA ASP A 38 12.36 -5.22 -15.66
C ASP A 38 11.61 -4.66 -14.45
N VAL A 39 12.31 -4.54 -13.33
CA VAL A 39 11.78 -3.95 -12.09
C VAL A 39 11.81 -2.42 -12.09
N GLU A 40 12.34 -1.80 -13.15
CA GLU A 40 12.46 -0.33 -13.26
C GLU A 40 13.04 0.29 -11.96
N GLU A 41 12.41 1.39 -11.49
CA GLU A 41 12.77 2.08 -10.24
C GLU A 41 12.13 1.48 -8.97
N TYR A 42 11.37 0.39 -9.09
CA TYR A 42 10.74 -0.23 -7.92
C TYR A 42 11.77 -0.88 -6.99
N LYS A 43 11.46 -0.85 -5.69
CA LYS A 43 12.30 -1.39 -4.63
C LYS A 43 11.63 -2.59 -3.95
N PRO A 44 12.38 -3.63 -3.55
CA PRO A 44 11.84 -4.78 -2.84
C PRO A 44 11.59 -4.51 -1.36
N ASP A 45 12.18 -3.44 -0.80
CA ASP A 45 12.23 -3.17 0.64
C ASP A 45 10.84 -3.21 1.33
N PRO A 46 9.74 -2.63 0.77
CA PRO A 46 8.42 -2.72 1.39
C PRO A 46 7.87 -4.15 1.48
N TYR A 47 8.15 -4.99 0.48
CA TYR A 47 7.68 -6.39 0.43
C TYR A 47 8.45 -7.28 1.40
N LEU A 48 9.74 -7.03 1.58
CA LEU A 48 10.58 -7.66 2.60
C LEU A 48 10.07 -7.29 4.00
N ALA A 49 9.89 -6.02 4.29
CA ALA A 49 9.36 -5.58 5.58
C ALA A 49 7.98 -6.18 5.89
N THR A 50 7.09 -6.29 4.87
CA THR A 50 5.78 -6.92 5.05
C THR A 50 5.91 -8.43 5.25
N LEU A 51 6.86 -9.09 4.58
CA LEU A 51 7.14 -10.51 4.78
C LEU A 51 7.53 -10.79 6.25
N LEU A 52 8.48 -10.03 6.78
CA LEU A 52 8.90 -10.14 8.18
C LEU A 52 7.72 -9.92 9.15
N THR A 53 6.92 -8.89 8.90
CA THR A 53 5.75 -8.58 9.73
C THR A 53 4.72 -9.72 9.67
N CYS A 54 4.45 -10.29 8.50
CA CYS A 54 3.56 -11.45 8.37
C CYS A 54 4.13 -12.68 9.11
N MET A 55 5.44 -12.95 9.06
CA MET A 55 6.06 -14.05 9.81
C MET A 55 5.88 -13.88 11.32
N LEU A 56 6.08 -12.66 11.84
CA LEU A 56 5.88 -12.36 13.25
C LEU A 56 4.42 -12.54 13.68
N TRP A 57 3.45 -12.04 12.88
CA TRP A 57 2.03 -12.20 13.18
C TRP A 57 1.54 -13.65 13.06
N VAL A 58 2.08 -14.43 12.11
CA VAL A 58 1.84 -15.88 12.05
C VAL A 58 2.33 -16.53 13.34
N PHE A 59 3.56 -16.25 13.76
CA PHE A 59 4.11 -16.80 14.99
C PHE A 59 3.32 -16.37 16.22
N TYR A 60 2.91 -15.09 16.30
CA TYR A 60 2.06 -14.56 17.37
C TYR A 60 0.75 -15.35 17.49
N GLY A 61 0.04 -15.56 16.38
CA GLY A 61 -1.28 -16.21 16.37
C GLY A 61 -1.25 -17.73 16.55
N LEU A 62 -0.06 -18.38 16.59
CA LEU A 62 0.02 -19.81 16.88
C LEU A 62 -0.45 -20.13 18.31
N PRO A 63 -1.18 -21.26 18.52
CA PRO A 63 -1.67 -21.64 19.86
C PRO A 63 -0.58 -21.75 20.92
N ILE A 64 0.67 -22.01 20.52
CA ILE A 64 1.82 -22.10 21.43
C ILE A 64 2.24 -20.73 21.99
N VAL A 65 1.88 -19.64 21.29
CA VAL A 65 2.18 -18.25 21.68
C VAL A 65 0.91 -17.58 22.22
N HIS A 66 -0.12 -17.45 21.37
CA HIS A 66 -1.38 -16.79 21.71
C HIS A 66 -2.57 -17.69 21.30
N PRO A 67 -3.23 -18.36 22.26
CA PRO A 67 -4.40 -19.21 21.96
C PRO A 67 -5.55 -18.43 21.32
N ASN A 68 -6.44 -19.14 20.61
CA ASN A 68 -7.67 -18.60 20.01
C ASN A 68 -7.48 -17.52 18.93
N SER A 69 -6.29 -17.42 18.32
CA SER A 69 -5.97 -16.39 17.32
C SER A 69 -5.75 -16.95 15.91
N ILE A 70 -6.44 -18.02 15.55
CA ILE A 70 -6.27 -18.69 14.25
C ILE A 70 -6.56 -17.78 13.05
N LEU A 71 -7.47 -16.80 13.18
CA LEU A 71 -7.77 -15.85 12.11
C LEU A 71 -6.62 -14.86 11.86
N VAL A 72 -5.82 -14.57 12.88
CA VAL A 72 -4.56 -13.81 12.73
C VAL A 72 -3.53 -14.63 11.94
N VAL A 73 -3.44 -15.94 12.21
CA VAL A 73 -2.59 -16.86 11.44
C VAL A 73 -3.02 -16.93 9.99
N THR A 74 -4.32 -17.05 9.72
CA THR A 74 -4.82 -17.21 8.34
C THR A 74 -4.58 -15.96 7.49
N VAL A 75 -4.88 -14.77 7.99
CA VAL A 75 -4.64 -13.53 7.22
C VAL A 75 -3.16 -13.33 6.92
N ASN A 76 -2.31 -13.50 7.93
CA ASN A 76 -0.87 -13.28 7.75
C ASN A 76 -0.21 -14.43 6.97
N GLY A 77 -0.71 -15.66 7.07
CA GLY A 77 -0.32 -16.79 6.23
C GLY A 77 -0.60 -16.54 4.75
N ILE A 78 -1.79 -16.03 4.42
CA ILE A 78 -2.13 -15.59 3.06
C ILE A 78 -1.19 -14.45 2.62
N GLY A 79 -0.99 -13.44 3.48
CA GLY A 79 -0.06 -12.35 3.24
C GLY A 79 1.35 -12.85 2.93
N LEU A 80 1.85 -13.81 3.70
CA LEU A 80 3.14 -14.45 3.53
C LEU A 80 3.30 -15.08 2.13
N VAL A 81 2.31 -15.85 1.69
CA VAL A 81 2.30 -16.47 0.35
C VAL A 81 2.31 -15.39 -0.74
N VAL A 82 1.48 -14.37 -0.63
CA VAL A 82 1.41 -13.27 -1.61
C VAL A 82 2.73 -12.51 -1.68
N GLN A 83 3.34 -12.19 -0.52
CA GLN A 83 4.63 -11.50 -0.48
C GLN A 83 5.76 -12.35 -1.08
N LEU A 84 5.79 -13.65 -0.82
CA LEU A 84 6.75 -14.55 -1.44
C LEU A 84 6.60 -14.56 -2.96
N VAL A 85 5.38 -14.63 -3.50
CA VAL A 85 5.14 -14.55 -4.95
C VAL A 85 5.68 -13.21 -5.51
N TYR A 86 5.41 -12.10 -4.86
CA TYR A 86 5.92 -10.78 -5.28
C TYR A 86 7.46 -10.73 -5.26
N LEU A 87 8.08 -11.23 -4.22
CA LEU A 87 9.54 -11.28 -4.11
C LEU A 87 10.19 -12.21 -5.14
N ILE A 88 9.55 -13.35 -5.47
CA ILE A 88 10.02 -14.24 -6.54
C ILE A 88 9.96 -13.52 -7.89
N ILE A 89 8.86 -12.85 -8.21
CA ILE A 89 8.74 -12.07 -9.45
C ILE A 89 9.81 -10.99 -9.49
N PHE A 90 9.98 -10.26 -8.39
CA PHE A 90 10.99 -9.21 -8.28
C PHE A 90 12.41 -9.77 -8.46
N PHE A 91 12.70 -10.93 -7.88
CA PHE A 91 13.99 -11.61 -8.02
C PHE A 91 14.29 -12.00 -9.46
N ILE A 92 13.30 -12.56 -10.18
CA ILE A 92 13.46 -13.00 -11.57
C ILE A 92 13.83 -11.84 -12.49
N TYR A 93 13.19 -10.68 -12.32
CA TYR A 93 13.36 -9.53 -13.20
C TYR A 93 14.36 -8.47 -12.70
N SER A 94 15.00 -8.69 -11.54
CA SER A 94 16.00 -7.78 -10.96
C SER A 94 17.40 -7.99 -11.51
N THR A 95 18.24 -6.97 -11.40
CA THR A 95 19.69 -7.04 -11.64
C THR A 95 20.40 -7.81 -10.52
N ASN A 96 21.60 -8.32 -10.80
CA ASN A 96 22.38 -9.11 -9.81
C ASN A 96 22.63 -8.36 -8.50
N ASN A 97 22.90 -7.05 -8.55
CA ASN A 97 23.10 -6.25 -7.34
C ASN A 97 21.83 -6.16 -6.48
N LYS A 98 20.64 -5.96 -7.10
CA LYS A 98 19.36 -5.96 -6.40
C LYS A 98 19.04 -7.36 -5.83
N ARG A 99 19.34 -8.43 -6.57
CA ARG A 99 19.18 -9.83 -6.11
C ARG A 99 20.02 -10.14 -4.89
N SER A 100 21.34 -9.80 -4.92
CA SER A 100 22.25 -10.03 -3.81
C SER A 100 21.80 -9.30 -2.54
N LYS A 101 21.41 -8.03 -2.67
CA LYS A 101 20.86 -7.25 -1.55
C LYS A 101 19.59 -7.91 -0.98
N MET A 102 18.67 -8.33 -1.84
CA MET A 102 17.43 -8.97 -1.42
C MET A 102 17.67 -10.29 -0.68
N LEU A 103 18.59 -11.14 -1.20
CA LEU A 103 18.97 -12.38 -0.52
C LEU A 103 19.64 -12.12 0.83
N ALA A 104 20.48 -11.09 0.93
CA ALA A 104 21.10 -10.73 2.21
C ALA A 104 20.04 -10.30 3.24
N VAL A 105 19.06 -9.48 2.84
CA VAL A 105 17.97 -9.08 3.74
C VAL A 105 17.11 -10.28 4.14
N LEU A 106 16.72 -11.14 3.19
CA LEU A 106 15.99 -12.38 3.50
C LEU A 106 16.76 -13.29 4.46
N GLY A 107 18.08 -13.40 4.32
CA GLY A 107 18.92 -14.14 5.24
C GLY A 107 18.92 -13.54 6.65
N ILE A 108 18.99 -12.21 6.75
CA ILE A 108 18.90 -11.50 8.04
C ILE A 108 17.52 -11.70 8.67
N GLU A 109 16.43 -11.58 7.90
CA GLU A 109 15.06 -11.79 8.39
C GLU A 109 14.85 -13.23 8.87
N ALA A 110 15.34 -14.21 8.13
CA ALA A 110 15.28 -15.62 8.52
C ALA A 110 16.07 -15.90 9.80
N ALA A 111 17.28 -15.35 9.93
CA ALA A 111 18.09 -15.46 11.14
C ALA A 111 17.43 -14.78 12.35
N PHE A 112 16.86 -13.59 12.14
CA PHE A 112 16.10 -12.87 13.16
C PHE A 112 14.89 -13.68 13.62
N MET A 113 14.08 -14.22 12.70
CA MET A 113 12.92 -15.04 13.05
C MET A 113 13.34 -16.33 13.79
N ALA A 114 14.41 -16.99 13.36
CA ALA A 114 14.93 -18.15 14.06
C ALA A 114 15.34 -17.79 15.50
N ALA A 115 16.03 -16.68 15.70
CA ALA A 115 16.42 -16.20 17.03
C ALA A 115 15.20 -15.86 17.89
N VAL A 116 14.17 -15.21 17.32
CA VAL A 116 12.91 -14.91 18.04
C VAL A 116 12.20 -16.19 18.44
N VAL A 117 12.03 -17.15 17.52
CA VAL A 117 11.35 -18.43 17.81
C VAL A 117 12.09 -19.19 18.90
N VAL A 118 13.41 -19.38 18.75
CA VAL A 118 14.22 -20.10 19.75
C VAL A 118 14.21 -19.36 21.09
N GLY A 119 14.44 -18.04 21.09
CA GLY A 119 14.46 -17.24 22.32
C GLY A 119 13.13 -17.25 23.07
N VAL A 120 12.01 -17.14 22.35
CA VAL A 120 10.67 -17.15 22.96
C VAL A 120 10.30 -18.54 23.50
N LEU A 121 10.56 -19.60 22.73
CA LEU A 121 10.18 -20.96 23.15
C LEU A 121 11.01 -21.47 24.33
N HIS A 122 12.29 -21.09 24.42
CA HIS A 122 13.17 -21.50 25.53
C HIS A 122 13.16 -20.51 26.71
N GLY A 123 13.02 -19.22 26.45
CA GLY A 123 13.10 -18.17 27.48
C GLY A 123 11.75 -17.84 28.15
N ALA A 124 10.62 -18.05 27.46
CA ALA A 124 9.29 -17.74 28.00
C ALA A 124 8.52 -19.03 28.28
N HIS A 125 8.11 -19.22 29.54
CA HIS A 125 7.44 -20.44 30.00
C HIS A 125 5.90 -20.36 30.02
N THR A 126 5.33 -19.14 29.91
CA THR A 126 3.88 -18.93 29.91
C THR A 126 3.40 -18.34 28.60
N HIS A 127 2.13 -18.59 28.21
CA HIS A 127 1.52 -17.99 27.03
C HIS A 127 1.49 -16.45 27.12
N GLU A 128 1.25 -15.89 28.29
CA GLU A 128 1.24 -14.44 28.52
C GLU A 128 2.59 -13.80 28.19
N MET A 129 3.69 -14.39 28.70
CA MET A 129 5.05 -13.90 28.44
C MET A 129 5.42 -14.05 26.96
N ARG A 130 5.05 -15.16 26.30
CA ARG A 130 5.26 -15.37 24.87
C ARG A 130 4.50 -14.35 24.04
N SER A 131 3.20 -14.17 24.32
CA SER A 131 2.34 -13.18 23.67
C SER A 131 2.87 -11.76 23.85
N MET A 132 3.35 -11.41 25.05
CA MET A 132 3.92 -10.10 25.32
C MET A 132 5.17 -9.85 24.47
N ILE A 133 6.14 -10.77 24.47
CA ILE A 133 7.40 -10.59 23.73
C ILE A 133 7.12 -10.50 22.22
N VAL A 134 6.39 -11.47 21.66
CA VAL A 134 6.11 -11.49 20.22
C VAL A 134 5.20 -10.35 19.81
N GLY A 135 4.19 -10.02 20.63
CA GLY A 135 3.29 -8.91 20.38
C GLY A 135 3.99 -7.55 20.32
N ILE A 136 4.93 -7.29 21.23
CA ILE A 136 5.77 -6.09 21.20
C ILE A 136 6.60 -6.04 19.90
N LEU A 137 7.19 -7.16 19.48
CA LEU A 137 7.94 -7.22 18.23
C LEU A 137 7.04 -6.96 17.01
N CYS A 138 5.82 -7.52 16.98
CA CYS A 138 4.83 -7.25 15.94
C CYS A 138 4.49 -5.75 15.86
N VAL A 139 4.24 -5.09 17.00
CA VAL A 139 3.93 -3.66 17.04
C VAL A 139 5.11 -2.82 16.55
N ILE A 140 6.35 -3.12 17.00
CA ILE A 140 7.54 -2.39 16.58
C ILE A 140 7.77 -2.53 15.07
N CYS A 141 7.79 -3.76 14.55
CA CYS A 141 8.01 -4.01 13.14
C CYS A 141 6.87 -3.45 12.26
N GLY A 142 5.62 -3.56 12.71
CA GLY A 142 4.45 -2.98 12.04
C GLY A 142 4.48 -1.45 12.00
N SER A 143 5.07 -0.79 12.99
CA SER A 143 5.16 0.68 13.05
C SER A 143 5.94 1.28 11.87
N VAL A 144 6.85 0.53 11.26
CA VAL A 144 7.58 0.96 10.05
C VAL A 144 6.64 1.16 8.86
N GLN A 145 5.58 0.35 8.75
CA GLN A 145 4.59 0.48 7.69
C GLN A 145 3.74 1.76 7.84
N TYR A 146 3.47 2.20 9.06
CA TYR A 146 2.75 3.45 9.32
C TYR A 146 3.55 4.69 8.88
N ALA A 147 4.88 4.66 8.97
CA ALA A 147 5.73 5.73 8.47
C ALA A 147 5.57 5.93 6.96
N SER A 148 5.39 4.84 6.19
CA SER A 148 5.09 4.90 4.76
C SER A 148 3.75 5.58 4.50
N ASN A 149 2.69 5.20 5.22
CA ASN A 149 1.37 5.82 5.10
C ASN A 149 1.40 7.32 5.43
N LEU A 150 2.09 7.71 6.50
CA LEU A 150 2.27 9.11 6.87
C LEU A 150 3.01 9.90 5.78
N THR A 151 4.02 9.32 5.15
CA THR A 151 4.76 9.95 4.04
C THR A 151 3.85 10.24 2.86
N VAL A 152 2.95 9.30 2.50
CA VAL A 152 1.95 9.51 1.44
C VAL A 152 0.99 10.63 1.81
N MET A 153 0.51 10.68 3.06
CA MET A 153 -0.41 11.74 3.54
C MET A 153 0.26 13.12 3.50
N VAL A 154 1.51 13.24 3.95
CA VAL A 154 2.29 14.48 3.86
C VAL A 154 2.46 14.90 2.40
N ARG A 155 2.70 13.96 1.50
CA ARG A 155 2.79 14.23 0.06
C ARG A 155 1.48 14.79 -0.48
N VAL A 156 0.34 14.17 -0.16
CA VAL A 156 -1.01 14.65 -0.56
C VAL A 156 -1.24 16.09 -0.09
N ILE A 157 -0.91 16.41 1.17
CA ILE A 157 -1.07 17.76 1.72
C ILE A 157 -0.17 18.75 0.97
N ARG A 158 1.10 18.41 0.72
CA ARG A 158 2.05 19.31 0.03
C ARG A 158 1.73 19.51 -1.44
N THR A 159 1.24 18.47 -2.12
CA THR A 159 0.90 18.54 -3.54
C THR A 159 -0.55 18.93 -3.79
N GLU A 160 -1.37 19.02 -2.74
CA GLU A 160 -2.82 19.24 -2.84
C GLU A 160 -3.48 18.30 -3.88
N SER A 161 -2.98 17.05 -3.96
CA SER A 161 -3.40 16.06 -4.94
C SER A 161 -3.47 14.67 -4.33
N VAL A 162 -4.57 13.96 -4.58
CA VAL A 162 -4.80 12.59 -4.12
C VAL A 162 -4.39 11.52 -5.14
N GLU A 163 -3.63 11.89 -6.15
CA GLU A 163 -3.19 10.99 -7.23
C GLU A 163 -2.49 9.74 -6.70
N TYR A 164 -1.69 9.89 -5.62
CA TYR A 164 -0.94 8.80 -4.99
C TYR A 164 -1.70 8.10 -3.85
N MET A 165 -2.99 8.44 -3.64
CA MET A 165 -3.82 7.92 -2.55
C MET A 165 -5.22 7.52 -3.06
N PRO A 166 -5.36 6.35 -3.72
CA PRO A 166 -6.63 5.90 -4.27
C PRO A 166 -7.71 5.73 -3.20
N PHE A 167 -8.92 6.22 -3.46
CA PHE A 167 -10.04 6.19 -2.51
C PHE A 167 -10.34 4.78 -1.98
N PHE A 168 -10.46 3.80 -2.88
CA PHE A 168 -10.81 2.43 -2.50
C PHE A 168 -9.73 1.77 -1.64
N LEU A 169 -8.45 2.12 -1.85
CA LEU A 169 -7.37 1.61 -1.02
C LEU A 169 -7.47 2.19 0.40
N SER A 170 -7.67 3.50 0.54
CA SER A 170 -7.84 4.15 1.84
C SER A 170 -9.09 3.65 2.59
N LEU A 171 -10.19 3.40 1.85
CA LEU A 171 -11.39 2.80 2.41
C LEU A 171 -11.14 1.36 2.91
N ALA A 172 -10.43 0.55 2.15
CA ALA A 172 -10.09 -0.81 2.55
C ALA A 172 -9.18 -0.83 3.78
N ILE A 173 -8.19 0.08 3.87
CA ILE A 173 -7.33 0.24 5.06
C ILE A 173 -8.17 0.61 6.28
N PHE A 174 -9.06 1.59 6.16
CA PHE A 174 -9.95 1.99 7.25
C PHE A 174 -10.84 0.83 7.73
N LEU A 175 -11.51 0.14 6.81
CA LEU A 175 -12.39 -0.98 7.15
C LEU A 175 -11.60 -2.16 7.74
N SER A 176 -10.42 -2.47 7.22
CA SER A 176 -9.52 -3.50 7.77
C SER A 176 -9.16 -3.18 9.21
N GLY A 177 -8.66 -1.96 9.46
CA GLY A 177 -8.32 -1.49 10.80
C GLY A 177 -9.50 -1.56 11.78
N CYS A 178 -10.72 -1.15 11.34
CA CYS A 178 -11.93 -1.27 12.16
C CYS A 178 -12.28 -2.72 12.49
N CYS A 179 -12.23 -3.62 11.50
CA CYS A 179 -12.54 -5.04 11.70
C CYS A 179 -11.55 -5.70 12.68
N TRP A 180 -10.24 -5.51 12.48
CA TRP A 180 -9.23 -6.11 13.35
C TRP A 180 -9.21 -5.50 14.75
N THR A 181 -9.52 -4.19 14.87
CA THR A 181 -9.71 -3.55 16.18
C THR A 181 -10.93 -4.14 16.91
N ALA A 182 -12.07 -4.27 16.23
CA ALA A 182 -13.26 -4.89 16.81
C ALA A 182 -13.01 -6.37 17.19
N TYR A 183 -12.32 -7.14 16.34
CA TYR A 183 -11.90 -8.50 16.64
C TYR A 183 -11.09 -8.60 17.94
N ALA A 184 -10.13 -7.69 18.12
CA ALA A 184 -9.25 -7.65 19.26
C ALA A 184 -9.94 -7.16 20.53
N LEU A 185 -10.97 -6.32 20.43
CA LEU A 185 -11.72 -5.81 21.61
C LEU A 185 -12.76 -6.80 22.12
N ILE A 186 -13.27 -7.73 21.28
CA ILE A 186 -14.23 -8.75 21.72
C ILE A 186 -13.58 -9.74 22.69
N GLU A 187 -12.36 -10.18 22.42
CA GLU A 187 -11.53 -10.94 23.33
C GLU A 187 -10.25 -10.14 23.51
N PHE A 188 -10.17 -9.36 24.60
CA PHE A 188 -9.25 -8.25 24.76
C PHE A 188 -7.80 -8.64 24.50
N ASP A 189 -7.29 -8.23 23.31
CA ASP A 189 -5.92 -8.40 22.85
C ASP A 189 -5.30 -7.05 22.51
N LEU A 190 -4.49 -6.52 23.42
CA LEU A 190 -3.89 -5.20 23.31
C LEU A 190 -2.91 -5.10 22.13
N TYR A 191 -2.19 -6.19 21.84
CA TYR A 191 -1.17 -6.21 20.78
C TYR A 191 -1.78 -6.16 19.38
N VAL A 192 -2.97 -6.73 19.20
CA VAL A 192 -3.73 -6.62 17.95
C VAL A 192 -4.55 -5.31 17.94
N ALA A 193 -5.11 -4.88 19.08
CA ALA A 193 -5.98 -3.70 19.15
C ALA A 193 -5.24 -2.39 18.83
N ILE A 194 -4.05 -2.16 19.41
CA ILE A 194 -3.31 -0.90 19.24
C ILE A 194 -2.91 -0.66 17.78
N PRO A 195 -2.19 -1.56 17.09
CA PRO A 195 -1.76 -1.30 15.72
C PRO A 195 -2.94 -1.17 14.76
N ASN A 196 -3.97 -2.00 14.89
CA ASN A 196 -5.13 -1.94 14.00
C ASN A 196 -6.02 -0.71 14.28
N GLY A 197 -6.14 -0.30 15.54
CA GLY A 197 -6.78 0.97 15.91
C GLY A 197 -6.07 2.17 15.30
N LEU A 198 -4.74 2.18 15.34
CA LEU A 198 -3.94 3.22 14.70
C LEU A 198 -4.13 3.19 13.17
N GLU A 199 -4.17 2.00 12.56
CA GLU A 199 -4.45 1.83 11.13
C GLU A 199 -5.83 2.39 10.76
N ALA A 200 -6.87 2.13 11.56
CA ALA A 200 -8.20 2.69 11.36
C ALA A 200 -8.19 4.23 11.42
N VAL A 201 -7.51 4.82 12.41
CA VAL A 201 -7.37 6.28 12.51
C VAL A 201 -6.65 6.86 11.30
N LEU A 202 -5.54 6.28 10.87
CA LEU A 202 -4.80 6.72 9.69
C LEU A 202 -5.63 6.57 8.42
N GLY A 203 -6.34 5.46 8.25
CA GLY A 203 -7.27 5.24 7.14
C GLY A 203 -8.39 6.29 7.10
N LEU A 204 -8.97 6.64 8.26
CA LEU A 204 -9.97 7.72 8.35
C LEU A 204 -9.38 9.07 7.92
N ILE A 205 -8.19 9.41 8.39
CA ILE A 205 -7.51 10.65 7.99
C ILE A 205 -7.26 10.66 6.48
N GLN A 206 -6.86 9.54 5.88
CA GLN A 206 -6.69 9.41 4.44
C GLN A 206 -8.00 9.67 3.68
N LEU A 207 -9.13 9.15 4.15
CA LEU A 207 -10.45 9.40 3.55
C LEU A 207 -10.83 10.88 3.66
N ILE A 208 -10.58 11.53 4.79
CA ILE A 208 -10.80 12.95 5.00
C ILE A 208 -9.94 13.77 4.02
N LEU A 209 -8.65 13.49 3.93
CA LEU A 209 -7.76 14.15 2.97
C LEU A 209 -8.22 13.94 1.53
N HIS A 210 -8.69 12.73 1.19
CA HIS A 210 -9.22 12.44 -0.13
C HIS A 210 -10.43 13.33 -0.45
N PHE A 211 -11.35 13.48 0.49
CA PHE A 211 -12.53 14.34 0.31
C PHE A 211 -12.14 15.82 0.07
N PHE A 212 -11.18 16.34 0.85
CA PHE A 212 -10.74 17.73 0.72
C PHE A 212 -9.99 18.01 -0.59
N TYR A 213 -9.08 17.14 -1.00
CA TYR A 213 -8.19 17.40 -2.14
C TYR A 213 -8.63 16.76 -3.45
N TYR A 214 -9.73 16.01 -3.49
CA TYR A 214 -10.25 15.38 -4.71
C TYR A 214 -10.56 16.38 -5.81
N LYS A 215 -11.28 17.48 -5.48
CA LYS A 215 -11.61 18.53 -6.44
C LYS A 215 -10.39 19.25 -6.98
N SER A 216 -9.38 19.50 -6.14
CA SER A 216 -8.12 20.11 -6.53
C SER A 216 -7.36 19.21 -7.52
N THR A 217 -7.33 17.91 -7.26
CA THR A 217 -6.72 16.91 -8.15
C THR A 217 -7.37 16.89 -9.53
N LEU A 218 -8.69 16.90 -9.61
CA LEU A 218 -9.41 16.96 -10.88
C LEU A 218 -9.09 18.23 -11.66
N LYS A 219 -9.05 19.38 -10.99
CA LYS A 219 -8.70 20.66 -11.62
C LYS A 219 -7.28 20.63 -12.20
N LYS A 220 -6.30 20.14 -11.44
CA LYS A 220 -4.90 19.99 -11.91
C LYS A 220 -4.81 19.08 -13.13
N LYS A 221 -5.45 17.91 -13.07
CA LYS A 221 -5.48 16.96 -14.18
C LYS A 221 -6.12 17.52 -15.45
N ASN A 222 -7.20 18.30 -15.32
CA ASN A 222 -7.87 18.95 -16.45
C ASN A 222 -7.03 20.09 -17.07
N ILE A 223 -6.14 20.72 -16.30
CA ILE A 223 -5.23 21.75 -16.80
C ILE A 223 -4.04 21.11 -17.54
N GLU A 224 -3.52 19.98 -17.05
CA GLU A 224 -2.36 19.28 -17.65
C GLU A 224 -2.75 18.58 -18.98
N LEU A 225 -3.93 18.00 -19.08
CA LEU A 225 -4.37 17.26 -20.28
C LEU A 225 -4.39 18.12 -21.55
N PRO A 226 -4.92 19.36 -21.58
CA PRO A 226 -4.91 20.21 -22.75
C PRO A 226 -3.51 20.61 -23.21
N THR A 227 -2.59 20.91 -22.29
CA THR A 227 -1.21 21.29 -22.63
C THR A 227 -0.44 20.13 -23.26
N VAL A 228 -0.53 18.93 -22.69
CA VAL A 228 0.11 17.73 -23.25
C VAL A 228 -0.41 17.40 -24.65
N ILE A 229 -1.71 17.57 -24.90
CA ILE A 229 -2.30 17.36 -26.22
C ILE A 229 -1.78 18.42 -27.22
N VAL A 230 -1.75 19.69 -26.85
CA VAL A 230 -1.23 20.78 -27.68
C VAL A 230 0.25 20.54 -28.00
N ASP A 231 1.08 20.22 -27.00
CA ASP A 231 2.52 19.97 -27.19
C ASP A 231 2.78 18.74 -28.08
N SER A 232 1.97 17.67 -27.93
CA SER A 232 2.10 16.47 -28.74
C SER A 232 1.63 16.72 -30.19
N VAL A 233 0.58 17.47 -30.41
CA VAL A 233 0.11 17.88 -31.75
C VAL A 233 1.14 18.78 -32.41
N ASP A 234 1.69 19.74 -31.67
CA ASP A 234 2.77 20.63 -32.17
C ASP A 234 4.02 19.82 -32.56
N ALA A 235 4.43 18.87 -31.74
CA ALA A 235 5.57 17.99 -32.03
C ALA A 235 5.34 17.14 -33.27
N VAL A 236 4.11 16.61 -33.49
CA VAL A 236 3.73 15.84 -34.67
C VAL A 236 3.70 16.73 -35.93
N LEU A 237 3.13 17.93 -35.81
CA LEU A 237 3.10 18.89 -36.92
C LEU A 237 4.51 19.34 -37.35
N ARG A 238 5.38 19.66 -36.39
CA ARG A 238 6.80 19.99 -36.69
C ARG A 238 7.53 18.85 -37.36
N ARG A 239 7.30 17.60 -36.94
CA ARG A 239 7.94 16.41 -37.52
C ARG A 239 7.40 16.03 -38.88
N SER A 240 6.10 16.19 -39.14
CA SER A 240 5.45 15.76 -40.38
C SER A 240 5.52 16.82 -41.49
N TRP A 241 5.55 18.10 -41.14
CA TRP A 241 5.40 19.21 -42.08
C TRP A 241 6.61 20.16 -42.14
N GLY A 242 7.65 19.92 -41.34
CA GLY A 242 8.83 20.78 -41.25
C GLY A 242 8.53 22.24 -40.89
N VAL A 243 7.45 22.48 -40.16
CA VAL A 243 6.98 23.83 -39.83
C VAL A 243 7.91 24.47 -38.78
N THR A 244 8.52 25.61 -39.13
CA THR A 244 9.29 26.45 -38.23
C THR A 244 8.35 27.30 -37.35
N ASP A 245 8.83 27.80 -36.23
CA ASP A 245 8.04 28.58 -35.24
C ASP A 245 7.18 29.70 -35.87
N SER A 246 7.64 30.31 -36.93
CA SER A 246 6.90 31.36 -37.70
C SER A 246 5.65 30.86 -38.42
N GLY A 247 5.57 29.58 -38.80
CA GLY A 247 4.46 29.02 -39.57
C GLY A 247 3.26 28.59 -38.74
N VAL A 248 3.51 28.18 -37.49
CA VAL A 248 2.43 27.74 -36.58
C VAL A 248 1.60 28.95 -36.11
N TYR A 249 2.23 30.10 -35.89
CA TYR A 249 1.52 31.31 -35.51
C TYR A 249 0.59 31.85 -36.62
N PHE A 250 0.86 31.54 -37.86
CA PHE A 250 0.03 31.95 -39.01
C PHE A 250 -1.25 31.10 -39.13
N LEU A 251 -1.20 29.83 -38.71
CA LEU A 251 -2.36 28.92 -38.75
C LEU A 251 -3.21 28.98 -37.44
N LEU A 252 -2.62 29.41 -36.33
CA LEU A 252 -3.28 29.56 -35.05
C LEU A 252 -3.50 31.02 -34.65
N GLY A 253 -3.38 31.95 -35.61
CA GLY A 253 -3.72 33.36 -35.41
C GLY A 253 -5.16 33.48 -34.91
N PRO A 254 -5.47 34.40 -33.98
CA PRO A 254 -6.73 34.41 -33.30
C PRO A 254 -7.89 34.57 -34.29
N CYS A 255 -8.80 33.61 -34.28
CA CYS A 255 -10.08 33.62 -35.00
C CYS A 255 -11.05 34.73 -34.50
N SER A 256 -10.49 35.85 -33.98
CA SER A 256 -11.23 37.00 -33.44
C SER A 256 -11.28 38.21 -34.39
N SER A 257 -10.80 38.08 -35.65
CA SER A 257 -10.85 39.19 -36.61
C SER A 257 -11.79 39.02 -37.77
N VAL A 258 -12.73 38.07 -37.73
CA VAL A 258 -13.78 37.94 -38.78
C VAL A 258 -15.18 38.07 -38.16
N VAL A 259 -15.46 39.17 -37.57
CA VAL A 259 -16.83 39.80 -37.50
C VAL A 259 -16.64 41.31 -37.29
N ARG A 260 -16.25 42.02 -38.37
CA ARG A 260 -16.70 43.40 -38.54
C ARG A 260 -17.48 43.44 -39.82
N SER A 261 -18.80 43.44 -39.71
CA SER A 261 -19.72 43.82 -40.73
C SER A 261 -19.41 45.26 -41.17
N PRO A 262 -19.36 45.56 -42.46
CA PRO A 262 -19.41 46.95 -42.89
C PRO A 262 -20.86 47.39 -42.81
N GLY A 263 -21.17 48.24 -41.88
CA GLY A 263 -22.43 48.98 -41.78
C GLY A 263 -22.22 50.39 -42.25
N ALA A 264 -22.90 50.75 -43.32
CA ALA A 264 -23.25 52.07 -43.89
C ALA A 264 -22.13 53.05 -44.14
#